data_b4187f97d42949ea4689f970a0b7aed0
#
_entry.id   b4187f97d42949ea4689f970a0b7aed0
#
_cell.length_a   1.000
_cell.length_b   1.000
_cell.length_c   1.000
_cell.angle_alpha   90.00
_cell.angle_beta   90.00
_cell.angle_gamma   90.00
#
_symmetry.space_group_name_H-M   'P 1'
#
loop_
_entity.id
_entity.type
_entity.pdbx_description
1 polymer ?
#
loop_
_entity_poly.entity_id
_entity_poly.type
_entity_poly.pdbx_seq_one_letter_code
_entity_poly.pdbx_strand_id
1 'polypeptide(L)'
;MTVDAATPLLALERLEVAYGGIQAVRGIDLFVGKGELVCLIGANGAGKTTTLKGITGLQPVSGGTVRYEGEDVTGAPAFQLVRRGLAMVPEGRGVFGGLTIEENLAMGAYTRKDRDGIRADIERVFALFPRLKERRRQTAGTLS
;
A
#
# COMPACT_ATOMS: atom_id res chain seq x y z
N MET A 1 -21.04 -3.30 -28.17
CA MET A 1 -19.62 -3.15 -27.81
C MET A 1 -19.43 -3.96 -26.53
N THR A 2 -18.92 -5.16 -26.66
CA THR A 2 -18.49 -5.97 -25.50
C THR A 2 -17.25 -5.32 -24.95
N VAL A 3 -17.36 -4.71 -23.78
CA VAL A 3 -16.21 -4.32 -22.97
C VAL A 3 -15.52 -5.63 -22.64
N ASP A 4 -14.36 -5.86 -23.23
CA ASP A 4 -13.46 -6.94 -22.87
C ASP A 4 -13.15 -6.73 -21.38
N ALA A 5 -13.72 -7.58 -20.52
CA ALA A 5 -13.57 -7.46 -19.08
C ALA A 5 -12.16 -7.90 -18.72
N ALA A 6 -11.19 -7.00 -18.98
CA ALA A 6 -9.82 -7.22 -18.55
C ALA A 6 -9.84 -7.53 -17.07
N THR A 7 -9.20 -8.63 -16.67
CA THR A 7 -9.10 -9.06 -15.28
C THR A 7 -8.64 -7.87 -14.41
N PRO A 8 -9.40 -7.46 -13.38
CA PRO A 8 -9.01 -6.32 -12.56
C PRO A 8 -7.64 -6.58 -11.90
N LEU A 9 -6.87 -5.50 -11.72
CA LEU A 9 -5.58 -5.57 -11.04
C LEU A 9 -5.76 -6.00 -9.57
N LEU A 10 -6.81 -5.46 -8.93
CA LEU A 10 -7.21 -5.83 -7.57
C LEU A 10 -8.72 -6.09 -7.57
N ALA A 11 -9.15 -7.18 -6.95
CA ALA A 11 -10.54 -7.50 -6.72
C ALA A 11 -10.76 -7.93 -5.27
N LEU A 12 -11.78 -7.36 -4.66
CA LEU A 12 -12.31 -7.77 -3.36
C LEU A 12 -13.69 -8.36 -3.59
N GLU A 13 -13.95 -9.53 -3.06
CA GLU A 13 -15.25 -10.18 -3.10
C GLU A 13 -15.71 -10.46 -1.67
N ARG A 14 -16.76 -9.78 -1.24
CA ARG A 14 -17.35 -9.87 0.09
C ARG A 14 -16.32 -9.78 1.22
N LEU A 15 -15.35 -8.87 1.11
CA LEU A 15 -14.29 -8.72 2.10
C LEU A 15 -14.86 -8.38 3.47
N GLU A 16 -14.49 -9.16 4.46
CA GLU A 16 -14.85 -8.96 5.86
C GLU A 16 -13.58 -8.86 6.72
N VAL A 17 -13.56 -7.91 7.65
CA VAL A 17 -12.46 -7.74 8.59
C VAL A 17 -13.04 -7.45 9.97
N ALA A 18 -12.56 -8.16 10.99
CA ALA A 18 -12.98 -8.00 12.37
C ALA A 18 -11.81 -7.76 13.32
N TYR A 19 -12.06 -7.07 14.42
CA TYR A 19 -11.17 -6.87 15.55
C TYR A 19 -11.82 -7.41 16.81
N GLY A 20 -11.27 -8.48 17.42
CA GLY A 20 -11.78 -9.01 18.68
C GLY A 20 -13.30 -9.30 18.68
N GLY A 21 -13.85 -9.80 17.58
CA GLY A 21 -15.27 -10.07 17.41
C GLY A 21 -16.11 -8.88 16.93
N ILE A 22 -15.56 -7.68 16.83
CA ILE A 22 -16.25 -6.50 16.27
C ILE A 22 -16.00 -6.45 14.77
N GLN A 23 -17.04 -6.56 13.96
CA GLN A 23 -16.97 -6.49 12.50
C GLN A 23 -16.78 -5.05 12.05
N ALA A 24 -15.58 -4.71 11.57
CA ALA A 24 -15.23 -3.37 11.09
C ALA A 24 -15.50 -3.21 9.59
N VAL A 25 -15.42 -4.30 8.82
CA VAL A 25 -15.77 -4.35 7.39
C VAL A 25 -16.71 -5.53 7.19
N ARG A 26 -17.83 -5.30 6.49
CA ARG A 26 -18.97 -6.23 6.44
C ARG A 26 -19.31 -6.63 5.01
N GLY A 27 -18.43 -7.39 4.36
CA GLY A 27 -18.72 -7.94 3.03
C GLY A 27 -18.73 -6.90 1.93
N ILE A 28 -17.63 -6.17 1.73
CA ILE A 28 -17.50 -5.20 0.63
C ILE A 28 -16.94 -5.84 -0.63
N ASP A 29 -17.47 -5.39 -1.76
CA ASP A 29 -16.95 -5.69 -3.09
C ASP A 29 -16.29 -4.43 -3.66
N LEU A 30 -15.12 -4.58 -4.28
CA LEU A 30 -14.37 -3.49 -4.88
C LEU A 30 -13.45 -4.02 -5.98
N PHE A 31 -13.36 -3.27 -7.07
CA PHE A 31 -12.47 -3.58 -8.18
C PHE A 31 -11.59 -2.38 -8.50
N VAL A 32 -10.33 -2.64 -8.84
CA VAL A 32 -9.38 -1.64 -9.34
C VAL A 32 -8.77 -2.18 -10.62
N GLY A 33 -8.98 -1.48 -11.71
CA GLY A 33 -8.36 -1.78 -12.99
C GLY A 33 -6.91 -1.32 -13.05
N LYS A 34 -6.17 -1.80 -14.02
CA LYS A 34 -4.79 -1.37 -14.24
C LYS A 34 -4.75 0.11 -14.65
N GLY A 35 -4.01 0.91 -13.90
CA GLY A 35 -3.89 2.36 -14.13
C GLY A 35 -5.08 3.18 -13.60
N GLU A 36 -6.01 2.57 -12.88
CA GLU A 36 -7.13 3.27 -12.25
C GLU A 36 -6.74 3.90 -10.90
N LEU A 37 -7.45 4.99 -10.59
CA LEU A 37 -7.49 5.60 -9.27
C LEU A 37 -8.88 5.40 -8.67
N VAL A 38 -8.96 4.63 -7.58
CA VAL A 38 -10.20 4.36 -6.85
C VAL A 38 -10.15 5.03 -5.48
N CYS A 39 -11.21 5.74 -5.11
CA CYS A 39 -11.33 6.42 -3.81
C CYS A 39 -12.34 5.73 -2.92
N LEU A 40 -11.95 5.42 -1.68
CA LEU A 40 -12.85 4.99 -0.62
C LEU A 40 -13.36 6.22 0.15
N ILE A 41 -14.66 6.47 0.07
CA ILE A 41 -15.30 7.61 0.74
C ILE A 41 -16.18 7.08 1.88
N GLY A 42 -16.16 7.76 3.02
CA GLY A 42 -16.98 7.42 4.17
C GLY A 42 -16.57 8.19 5.43
N ALA A 43 -17.45 8.20 6.43
CA ALA A 43 -17.19 8.83 7.73
C ALA A 43 -15.98 8.20 8.46
N ASN A 44 -15.50 8.88 9.50
CA ASN A 44 -14.49 8.31 10.38
C ASN A 44 -15.09 7.08 11.08
N GLY A 45 -14.32 5.99 11.13
CA GLY A 45 -14.79 4.71 11.64
C GLY A 45 -15.55 3.83 10.62
N ALA A 46 -15.77 4.28 9.38
CA ALA A 46 -16.47 3.49 8.35
C ALA A 46 -15.70 2.27 7.81
N GLY A 47 -14.51 1.97 8.34
CA GLY A 47 -13.72 0.80 7.94
C GLY A 47 -12.74 1.04 6.78
N LYS A 48 -12.56 2.27 6.28
CA LYS A 48 -11.67 2.57 5.14
C LYS A 48 -10.22 2.08 5.37
N THR A 49 -9.61 2.51 6.45
CA THR A 49 -8.24 2.09 6.81
C THR A 49 -8.17 0.59 7.10
N THR A 50 -9.21 0.02 7.70
CA THR A 50 -9.32 -1.42 7.97
C THR A 50 -9.37 -2.23 6.68
N THR A 51 -10.13 -1.74 5.68
CA THR A 51 -10.17 -2.34 4.33
C THR A 51 -8.78 -2.37 3.71
N LEU A 52 -8.05 -1.23 3.71
CA LEU A 52 -6.69 -1.16 3.18
C LEU A 52 -5.74 -2.10 3.93
N LYS A 53 -5.85 -2.20 5.25
CA LYS A 53 -5.06 -3.14 6.06
C LYS A 53 -5.37 -4.60 5.75
N GLY A 54 -6.64 -4.94 5.50
CA GLY A 54 -7.06 -6.29 5.07
C GLY A 54 -6.47 -6.64 3.71
N ILE A 55 -6.56 -5.74 2.73
CA ILE A 55 -5.99 -5.91 1.39
C ILE A 55 -4.48 -6.15 1.44
N THR A 56 -3.77 -5.43 2.29
CA THR A 56 -2.30 -5.44 2.35
C THR A 56 -1.71 -6.40 3.38
N GLY A 57 -2.54 -7.28 3.96
CA GLY A 57 -2.09 -8.30 4.90
C GLY A 57 -1.59 -7.76 6.24
N LEU A 58 -1.91 -6.51 6.58
CA LEU A 58 -1.60 -5.88 7.87
C LEU A 58 -2.66 -6.20 8.93
N GLN A 59 -3.84 -6.63 8.51
CA GLN A 59 -4.92 -7.11 9.36
C GLN A 59 -5.49 -8.40 8.78
N PRO A 60 -5.68 -9.45 9.60
CA PRO A 60 -6.32 -10.68 9.14
C PRO A 60 -7.72 -10.43 8.58
N VAL A 61 -8.02 -11.07 7.47
CA VAL A 61 -9.34 -11.10 6.84
C VAL A 61 -10.18 -12.15 7.55
N SER A 62 -11.41 -11.81 7.95
CA SER A 62 -12.35 -12.72 8.60
C SER A 62 -13.31 -13.41 7.63
N GLY A 63 -13.43 -12.90 6.40
CA GLY A 63 -14.28 -13.47 5.35
C GLY A 63 -14.05 -12.79 4.00
N GLY A 64 -14.55 -13.42 2.95
CA GLY A 64 -14.36 -12.96 1.58
C GLY A 64 -12.99 -13.26 1.00
N THR A 65 -12.70 -12.72 -0.18
CA THR A 65 -11.46 -12.94 -0.91
C THR A 65 -10.81 -11.64 -1.37
N VAL A 66 -9.48 -11.66 -1.44
CA VAL A 66 -8.64 -10.61 -2.04
C VAL A 66 -7.87 -11.24 -3.19
N ARG A 67 -8.08 -10.74 -4.42
CA ARG A 67 -7.32 -11.18 -5.60
C ARG A 67 -6.45 -10.03 -6.10
N TYR A 68 -5.20 -10.31 -6.38
CA TYR A 68 -4.26 -9.37 -6.96
C TYR A 68 -3.62 -9.99 -8.21
N GLU A 69 -3.71 -9.30 -9.35
CA GLU A 69 -3.27 -9.83 -10.67
C GLU A 69 -3.92 -11.18 -11.01
N GLY A 70 -5.19 -11.38 -10.63
CA GLY A 70 -5.93 -12.61 -10.85
C GLY A 70 -5.65 -13.73 -9.85
N GLU A 71 -4.63 -13.63 -9.00
CA GLU A 71 -4.28 -14.63 -7.99
C GLU A 71 -4.93 -14.32 -6.65
N ASP A 72 -5.37 -15.36 -5.94
CA ASP A 72 -5.86 -15.24 -4.57
C ASP A 72 -4.71 -14.97 -3.62
N VAL A 73 -4.76 -13.82 -2.96
CA VAL A 73 -3.77 -13.36 -1.97
C VAL A 73 -4.39 -13.15 -0.59
N THR A 74 -5.57 -13.70 -0.36
CA THR A 74 -6.31 -13.57 0.91
C THR A 74 -5.45 -14.06 2.07
N GLY A 75 -5.23 -13.19 3.06
CA GLY A 75 -4.41 -13.52 4.23
C GLY A 75 -2.91 -13.64 3.97
N ALA A 76 -2.43 -13.35 2.77
CA ALA A 76 -0.99 -13.33 2.50
C ALA A 76 -0.28 -12.28 3.37
N PRO A 77 0.90 -12.59 3.92
CA PRO A 77 1.62 -11.65 4.77
C PRO A 77 2.08 -10.41 3.99
N ALA A 78 2.03 -9.24 4.63
CA ALA A 78 2.34 -7.95 4.01
C ALA A 78 3.71 -7.92 3.29
N PHE A 79 4.74 -8.56 3.85
CA PHE A 79 6.07 -8.60 3.23
C PHE A 79 6.11 -9.36 1.90
N GLN A 80 5.21 -10.32 1.68
CA GLN A 80 5.07 -11.01 0.39
C GLN A 80 4.35 -10.12 -0.62
N LEU A 81 3.30 -9.42 -0.18
CA LEU A 81 2.52 -8.51 -1.03
C LEU A 81 3.36 -7.33 -1.52
N VAL A 82 4.20 -6.75 -0.65
CA VAL A 82 5.14 -5.70 -1.05
C VAL A 82 6.11 -6.16 -2.14
N ARG A 83 6.60 -7.40 -2.08
CA ARG A 83 7.46 -7.97 -3.14
C ARG A 83 6.74 -8.11 -4.47
N ARG A 84 5.42 -8.23 -4.44
CA ARG A 84 4.56 -8.29 -5.63
C ARG A 84 4.13 -6.89 -6.13
N GLY A 85 4.50 -5.82 -5.43
CA GLY A 85 4.17 -4.44 -5.78
C GLY A 85 2.92 -3.89 -5.11
N LEU A 86 2.28 -4.66 -4.20
CA LEU A 86 1.13 -4.19 -3.44
C LEU A 86 1.59 -3.64 -2.08
N ALA A 87 1.57 -2.32 -1.92
CA ALA A 87 2.04 -1.64 -0.72
C ALA A 87 0.99 -0.67 -0.18
N MET A 88 1.04 -0.41 1.12
CA MET A 88 0.20 0.58 1.79
C MET A 88 1.05 1.73 2.33
N VAL A 89 0.60 2.96 2.09
CA VAL A 89 1.09 4.15 2.78
C VAL A 89 0.16 4.40 3.96
N PRO A 90 0.63 4.25 5.22
CA PRO A 90 -0.22 4.43 6.40
C PRO A 90 -0.50 5.90 6.67
N GLU A 91 -1.51 6.17 7.51
CA GLU A 91 -1.70 7.47 8.13
C GLU A 91 -0.51 7.83 9.01
N GLY A 92 -0.29 9.13 9.19
CA GLY A 92 0.90 9.63 9.84
C GLY A 92 2.08 9.57 8.86
N ARG A 93 3.26 9.88 9.32
CA ARG A 93 4.41 9.98 8.43
C ARG A 93 4.96 8.62 8.02
N GLY A 94 4.78 7.59 8.86
CA GLY A 94 5.25 6.22 8.62
C GLY A 94 6.77 6.11 8.36
N VAL A 95 7.55 7.13 8.75
CA VAL A 95 9.00 7.18 8.53
C VAL A 95 9.76 6.66 9.75
N PHE A 96 10.94 6.12 9.52
CA PHE A 96 11.90 5.80 10.59
C PHE A 96 12.57 7.10 11.07
N GLY A 97 12.04 7.69 12.14
CA GLY A 97 12.43 9.02 12.61
C GLY A 97 13.91 9.15 12.96
N GLY A 98 14.57 8.08 13.37
CA GLY A 98 16.01 8.05 13.67
C GLY A 98 16.92 7.96 12.45
N LEU A 99 16.38 7.64 11.27
CA LEU A 99 17.11 7.58 10.01
C LEU A 99 17.02 8.91 9.26
N THR A 100 18.01 9.16 8.39
CA THR A 100 17.98 10.28 7.46
C THR A 100 16.89 10.08 6.40
N ILE A 101 16.57 11.14 5.65
CA ILE A 101 15.66 11.08 4.50
C ILE A 101 16.17 10.07 3.47
N GLU A 102 17.47 10.13 3.13
CA GLU A 102 18.08 9.23 2.14
C GLU A 102 18.02 7.77 2.58
N GLU A 103 18.27 7.48 3.85
CA GLU A 103 18.14 6.13 4.42
C GLU A 103 16.70 5.64 4.42
N ASN A 104 15.72 6.50 4.72
CA ASN A 104 14.30 6.15 4.62
C ASN A 104 13.91 5.78 3.18
N LEU A 105 14.38 6.54 2.18
CA LEU A 105 14.15 6.23 0.77
C LEU A 105 14.79 4.89 0.38
N ALA A 106 16.02 4.64 0.84
CA ALA A 106 16.72 3.38 0.61
C ALA A 106 15.98 2.19 1.24
N MET A 107 15.36 2.36 2.42
CA MET A 107 14.52 1.34 3.05
C MET A 107 13.32 0.95 2.17
N GLY A 108 12.75 1.88 1.40
CA GLY A 108 11.69 1.58 0.44
C GLY A 108 12.11 0.61 -0.69
N ALA A 109 13.41 0.49 -0.94
CA ALA A 109 13.97 -0.41 -1.96
C ALA A 109 14.51 -1.73 -1.38
N TYR A 110 14.24 -2.07 -0.11
CA TYR A 110 14.89 -3.20 0.58
C TYR A 110 14.64 -4.57 -0.10
N THR A 111 13.56 -4.70 -0.87
CA THR A 111 13.25 -5.93 -1.61
C THR A 111 13.99 -6.04 -2.94
N ARG A 112 14.62 -4.97 -3.41
CA ARG A 112 15.28 -4.85 -4.73
C ARG A 112 16.76 -5.12 -4.65
N LYS A 113 17.35 -5.57 -5.76
CA LYS A 113 18.80 -5.85 -5.89
C LYS A 113 19.47 -5.05 -7.00
N ASP A 114 18.68 -4.36 -7.82
CA ASP A 114 19.13 -3.57 -8.97
C ASP A 114 19.62 -2.18 -8.53
N ARG A 115 20.88 -2.08 -8.13
CA ARG A 115 21.48 -0.86 -7.56
C ARG A 115 21.30 0.38 -8.43
N ASP A 116 21.46 0.23 -9.74
CA ASP A 116 21.37 1.37 -10.67
C ASP A 116 19.91 1.84 -10.81
N GLY A 117 18.94 0.92 -10.88
CA GLY A 117 17.52 1.26 -10.87
C GLY A 117 17.08 1.93 -9.56
N ILE A 118 17.55 1.44 -8.41
CA ILE A 118 17.29 2.07 -7.10
C ILE A 118 17.82 3.51 -7.08
N ARG A 119 19.06 3.73 -7.56
CA ARG A 119 19.65 5.06 -7.63
C ARG A 119 18.85 5.99 -8.54
N ALA A 120 18.46 5.51 -9.72
CA ALA A 120 17.64 6.28 -10.65
C ALA A 120 16.28 6.67 -10.06
N ASP A 121 15.64 5.75 -9.33
CA ASP A 121 14.37 6.03 -8.68
C ASP A 121 14.49 7.01 -7.52
N ILE A 122 15.54 6.96 -6.72
CA ILE A 122 15.83 7.96 -5.67
C ILE A 122 16.05 9.34 -6.29
N GLU A 123 16.81 9.45 -7.38
CA GLU A 123 16.98 10.74 -8.08
C GLU A 123 15.66 11.24 -8.67
N ARG A 124 14.80 10.36 -9.18
CA ARG A 124 13.45 10.73 -9.63
C ARG A 124 12.58 11.26 -8.49
N VAL A 125 12.64 10.64 -7.31
CA VAL A 125 11.95 11.15 -6.11
C VAL A 125 12.49 12.54 -5.75
N PHE A 126 13.79 12.76 -5.77
CA PHE A 126 14.39 14.06 -5.49
C PHE A 126 14.04 15.11 -6.54
N ALA A 127 13.85 14.73 -7.80
CA ALA A 127 13.36 15.64 -8.84
C ALA A 127 11.91 16.07 -8.59
N LEU A 128 11.04 15.14 -8.13
CA LEU A 128 9.65 15.42 -7.76
C LEU A 128 9.55 16.24 -6.46
N PHE A 129 10.47 16.02 -5.53
CA PHE A 129 10.49 16.65 -4.21
C PHE A 129 11.85 17.29 -3.91
N PRO A 130 12.21 18.46 -4.52
CA PRO A 130 13.53 19.08 -4.37
C PRO A 130 13.94 19.36 -2.92
N ARG A 131 12.97 19.69 -2.06
CA ARG A 131 13.21 19.92 -0.63
C ARG A 131 13.73 18.68 0.11
N LEU A 132 13.35 17.48 -0.33
CA LEU A 132 13.92 16.25 0.24
C LEU A 132 15.38 16.09 -0.16
N LYS A 133 15.74 16.48 -1.40
CA LYS A 133 17.15 16.47 -1.88
C LYS A 133 18.04 17.42 -1.08
N GLU A 134 17.57 18.65 -0.87
CA GLU A 134 18.29 19.66 -0.07
C GLU A 134 18.59 19.17 1.35
N ARG A 135 17.66 18.41 1.92
CA ARG A 135 17.71 17.93 3.30
C ARG A 135 17.99 16.42 3.42
N ARG A 136 18.50 15.78 2.39
CA ARG A 136 18.65 14.31 2.31
C ARG A 136 19.36 13.69 3.51
N ARG A 137 20.31 14.40 4.12
CA ARG A 137 21.07 13.97 5.31
C ARG A 137 20.42 14.35 6.63
N GLN A 138 19.31 15.10 6.60
CA GLN A 138 18.57 15.46 7.80
C GLN A 138 17.81 14.24 8.34
N THR A 139 17.77 14.09 9.66
CA THR A 139 16.99 13.05 10.33
C THR A 139 15.50 13.25 10.05
N ALA A 140 14.83 12.20 9.55
CA ALA A 140 13.46 12.30 9.05
C ALA A 140 12.43 12.68 10.13
N GLY A 141 12.68 12.30 11.39
CA GLY A 141 11.84 12.68 12.53
C GLY A 141 11.77 14.19 12.80
N THR A 142 12.73 14.97 12.28
CA THR A 142 12.77 16.44 12.44
C THR A 142 12.11 17.21 11.30
N LEU A 143 11.56 16.51 10.29
CA LEU A 143 10.77 17.13 9.24
C LEU A 143 9.43 17.59 9.81
N SER A 144 9.10 18.85 9.61
CA SER A 144 7.80 19.45 9.94
C SER A 144 6.83 19.36 8.75
#